data_a11b0af5c6590d0e232fa37e6e0c22b2
#
_entry.id   a11b0af5c6590d0e232fa37e6e0c22b2
#
_cell.length_a   1.000
_cell.length_b   1.000
_cell.length_c   1.000
_cell.angle_alpha   90.00
_cell.angle_beta   90.00
_cell.angle_gamma   90.00
#
_symmetry.space_group_name_H-M   'P 1'
#
loop_
_entity.id
_entity.type
_entity.pdbx_description
1 polymer ?
#
loop_
_entity_poly.entity_id
_entity_poly.type
_entity_poly.pdbx_seq_one_letter_code
_entity_poly.pdbx_strand_id
1 'polypeptide(L)'
;HTQLPVLGVPVVSEPLAGVDALLSTVQMPTGVPVGCLGLGTTGAKNAAYLVARILSLGDLRIRASLAEFTERERLRVLASELPDPST
;
A
#
# COMPACT_ATOMS: atom_id res chain seq x y z
N HIS A 1 17.59 11.68 -10.01
CA HIS A 1 16.34 11.96 -10.71
C HIS A 1 15.88 10.75 -11.49
N THR A 2 14.68 10.28 -11.25
CA THR A 2 14.12 9.12 -11.91
C THR A 2 12.77 9.47 -12.55
N GLN A 3 12.46 8.82 -13.66
CA GLN A 3 11.13 8.89 -14.27
C GLN A 3 10.22 7.76 -13.74
N LEU A 4 10.77 6.87 -12.94
CA LEU A 4 10.01 5.76 -12.38
C LEU A 4 9.10 6.24 -11.26
N PRO A 5 7.95 5.55 -11.04
CA PRO A 5 7.14 5.81 -9.84
C PRO A 5 7.95 5.61 -8.56
N VAL A 6 7.78 6.53 -7.60
CA VAL A 6 8.49 6.45 -6.33
C VAL A 6 7.47 6.44 -5.19
N LEU A 7 7.61 5.48 -4.29
CA LEU A 7 6.76 5.35 -3.10
C LEU A 7 7.63 5.47 -1.86
N GLY A 8 7.21 6.34 -0.93
CA GLY A 8 7.89 6.51 0.33
C GLY A 8 7.14 5.78 1.45
N VAL A 9 7.89 5.13 2.33
CA VAL A 9 7.32 4.44 3.49
C VAL A 9 7.96 5.02 4.74
N PRO A 10 7.28 5.95 5.44
CA PRO A 10 7.80 6.47 6.70
C PRO A 10 7.92 5.36 7.74
N VAL A 11 9.08 5.25 8.36
CA VAL A 11 9.33 4.26 9.40
C VAL A 11 9.00 4.88 10.75
N VAL A 12 8.17 4.17 11.53
CA VAL A 12 7.70 4.64 12.83
C VAL A 12 8.47 3.92 13.92
N SER A 13 9.49 4.57 14.48
CA SER A 13 10.17 4.08 15.69
C SER A 13 9.62 4.78 16.94
N GLU A 14 9.18 6.02 16.80
CA GLU A 14 8.52 6.81 17.83
C GLU A 14 7.40 7.62 17.18
N PRO A 15 6.33 7.98 17.92
CA PRO A 15 5.19 8.70 17.34
C PRO A 15 5.57 10.00 16.62
N LEU A 16 6.44 10.80 17.20
CA LEU A 16 6.86 12.07 16.58
C LEU A 16 7.75 11.83 15.37
N ALA A 17 8.62 10.82 15.43
CA ALA A 17 9.49 10.49 14.30
C ALA A 17 8.66 10.03 13.09
N GLY A 18 7.56 9.30 13.31
CA GLY A 18 6.64 8.90 12.24
C GLY A 18 5.97 10.11 11.58
N VAL A 19 5.55 11.09 12.37
CA VAL A 19 4.94 12.32 11.85
C VAL A 19 5.95 13.12 11.04
N ASP A 20 7.17 13.26 11.54
CA ASP A 20 8.23 13.98 10.81
C ASP A 20 8.56 13.29 9.49
N ALA A 21 8.66 11.97 9.49
CA ALA A 21 8.93 11.21 8.27
C ALA A 21 7.78 11.37 7.26
N LEU A 22 6.53 11.36 7.73
CA LEU A 22 5.37 11.57 6.88
C LEU A 22 5.40 12.97 6.25
N LEU A 23 5.64 14.00 7.05
CA LEU A 23 5.69 15.38 6.55
C LEU A 23 6.79 15.54 5.50
N SER A 24 7.97 14.94 5.73
CA SER A 24 9.05 14.98 4.74
C SER A 24 8.64 14.33 3.43
N THR A 25 7.88 13.24 3.48
CA THR A 25 7.43 12.53 2.29
C THR A 25 6.39 13.33 1.51
N VAL A 26 5.43 13.97 2.20
CA VAL A 26 4.33 14.68 1.51
C VAL A 26 4.72 16.09 1.06
N GLN A 27 5.82 16.65 1.56
CA GLN A 27 6.27 18.00 1.22
C GLN A 27 7.31 18.02 0.10
N MET A 28 7.21 17.09 -0.84
CA MET A 28 8.14 17.06 -1.99
C MET A 28 7.81 18.19 -2.97
N PRO A 29 8.85 18.72 -3.66
CA PRO A 29 8.64 19.81 -4.63
C PRO A 29 7.78 19.36 -5.81
N THR A 30 7.12 20.33 -6.44
CA THR A 30 6.38 20.08 -7.68
C THR A 30 7.31 19.45 -8.73
N GLY A 31 6.88 18.39 -9.39
CA GLY A 31 7.67 17.69 -10.37
C GLY A 31 8.51 16.54 -9.80
N VAL A 32 8.48 16.36 -8.47
CA VAL A 32 9.14 15.24 -7.79
C VAL A 32 8.08 14.51 -6.97
N PRO A 33 7.19 13.73 -7.62
CA PRO A 33 6.08 13.08 -6.92
C PRO A 33 6.55 11.84 -6.17
N VAL A 34 6.15 11.76 -4.88
CA VAL A 34 6.39 10.59 -4.05
C VAL A 34 5.07 10.21 -3.40
N GLY A 35 4.61 9.00 -3.64
CA GLY A 35 3.39 8.50 -3.03
C GLY A 35 3.64 7.92 -1.65
N CYS A 36 2.69 8.10 -0.73
CA CYS A 36 2.76 7.53 0.61
C CYS A 36 1.40 6.90 0.94
N LEU A 37 1.41 5.62 1.37
CA LEU A 37 0.19 4.84 1.57
C LEU A 37 0.00 4.43 3.03
N GLY A 38 0.64 5.13 3.94
CA GLY A 38 0.53 4.88 5.36
C GLY A 38 1.89 4.82 6.03
N LEU A 39 1.85 4.62 7.32
CA LEU A 39 3.06 4.60 8.15
C LEU A 39 3.45 3.16 8.49
N GLY A 40 4.76 2.92 8.63
CA GLY A 40 5.31 1.66 9.12
C GLY A 40 4.91 0.45 8.29
N THR A 41 4.60 -0.66 8.96
CA THR A 41 4.32 -1.95 8.31
C THR A 41 3.10 -1.89 7.37
N THR A 42 2.03 -1.22 7.78
CA THR A 42 0.83 -1.07 6.95
C THR A 42 1.15 -0.31 5.67
N GLY A 43 1.92 0.79 5.78
CA GLY A 43 2.34 1.55 4.62
C GLY A 43 3.23 0.74 3.68
N ALA A 44 4.15 -0.04 4.24
CA ALA A 44 5.03 -0.91 3.45
C ALA A 44 4.23 -1.96 2.68
N LYS A 45 3.25 -2.61 3.32
CA LYS A 45 2.41 -3.61 2.66
C LYS A 45 1.57 -2.98 1.55
N ASN A 46 0.94 -1.85 1.81
CA ASN A 46 0.14 -1.16 0.80
C ASN A 46 0.99 -0.65 -0.35
N ALA A 47 2.21 -0.20 -0.08
CA ALA A 47 3.14 0.20 -1.14
C ALA A 47 3.48 -0.99 -2.04
N ALA A 48 3.74 -2.17 -1.47
CA ALA A 48 4.01 -3.37 -2.24
C ALA A 48 2.81 -3.75 -3.12
N TYR A 49 1.58 -3.68 -2.59
CA TYR A 49 0.37 -3.96 -3.37
C TYR A 49 0.17 -2.94 -4.50
N LEU A 50 0.43 -1.68 -4.25
CA LEU A 50 0.32 -0.67 -5.31
C LEU A 50 1.37 -0.89 -6.39
N VAL A 51 2.60 -1.23 -6.03
CA VAL A 51 3.64 -1.58 -7.01
C VAL A 51 3.18 -2.76 -7.87
N ALA A 52 2.63 -3.79 -7.25
CA ALA A 52 2.11 -4.94 -7.99
C ALA A 52 0.99 -4.52 -8.96
N ARG A 53 0.09 -3.64 -8.53
CA ARG A 53 -0.98 -3.13 -9.41
C ARG A 53 -0.42 -2.35 -10.59
N ILE A 54 0.60 -1.52 -10.36
CA ILE A 54 1.26 -0.78 -11.42
C ILE A 54 1.90 -1.74 -12.42
N LEU A 55 2.64 -2.74 -11.93
CA LEU A 55 3.30 -3.73 -12.79
C LEU A 55 2.29 -4.58 -13.55
N SER A 56 1.10 -4.82 -12.98
CA SER A 56 0.06 -5.63 -13.63
C SER A 56 -0.50 -4.97 -14.89
N LEU A 57 -0.29 -3.68 -15.07
CA LEU A 57 -0.74 -2.99 -16.28
C LEU A 57 -0.04 -3.53 -17.54
N GLY A 58 1.17 -4.07 -17.39
CA GLY A 58 1.95 -4.63 -18.50
C GLY A 58 2.30 -6.10 -18.34
N ASP A 59 1.79 -6.79 -17.33
CA ASP A 59 2.13 -8.19 -17.07
C ASP A 59 0.89 -8.99 -16.67
N LEU A 60 0.47 -9.89 -17.55
CA LEU A 60 -0.74 -10.70 -17.35
C LEU A 60 -0.61 -11.67 -16.20
N ARG A 61 0.60 -12.15 -15.89
CA ARG A 61 0.79 -13.08 -14.76
C ARG A 61 0.59 -12.36 -13.44
N ILE A 62 1.13 -11.16 -13.31
CA ILE A 62 0.94 -10.33 -12.12
C ILE A 62 -0.53 -9.96 -11.98
N ARG A 63 -1.20 -9.62 -13.08
CA ARG A 63 -2.62 -9.31 -13.07
C ARG A 63 -3.45 -10.48 -12.57
N ALA A 64 -3.17 -11.70 -13.04
CA ALA A 64 -3.89 -12.89 -12.60
C ALA A 64 -3.66 -13.17 -11.11
N SER A 65 -2.41 -13.04 -10.64
CA SER A 65 -2.08 -13.23 -9.23
C SER A 65 -2.77 -12.20 -8.33
N LEU A 66 -2.84 -10.94 -8.77
CA LEU A 66 -3.54 -9.90 -8.03
C LEU A 66 -5.04 -10.14 -7.97
N ALA A 67 -5.65 -10.57 -9.08
CA ALA A 67 -7.09 -10.86 -9.10
C ALA A 67 -7.42 -11.98 -8.12
N GLU A 68 -6.60 -13.01 -8.08
CA GLU A 68 -6.76 -14.12 -7.13
C GLU A 68 -6.59 -13.68 -5.69
N PHE A 69 -5.56 -12.87 -5.41
CA PHE A 69 -5.33 -12.32 -4.08
C PHE A 69 -6.50 -11.43 -3.64
N THR A 70 -6.97 -10.54 -4.52
CA THR A 70 -8.08 -9.63 -4.22
C THR A 70 -9.35 -10.41 -3.89
N GLU A 71 -9.63 -11.49 -4.63
CA GLU A 71 -10.79 -12.33 -4.36
C GLU A 71 -10.68 -13.03 -3.02
N ARG A 72 -9.49 -13.55 -2.68
CA ARG A 72 -9.28 -14.18 -1.37
C ARG A 72 -9.48 -13.17 -0.23
N GLU A 73 -8.98 -11.95 -0.39
CA GLU A 73 -9.14 -10.91 0.62
C GLU A 73 -10.61 -10.49 0.76
N ARG A 74 -11.33 -10.40 -0.35
CA ARG A 74 -12.76 -10.09 -0.32
C ARG A 74 -13.54 -11.14 0.47
N LEU A 75 -13.25 -12.41 0.21
CA LEU A 75 -13.91 -13.51 0.92
C LEU A 75 -13.54 -13.53 2.40
N ARG A 76 -12.29 -13.22 2.73
CA ARG A 76 -11.84 -13.15 4.12
C ARG A 76 -12.59 -12.05 4.88
N VAL A 77 -12.72 -10.87 4.28
CA VAL A 77 -13.43 -9.75 4.91
C VAL A 77 -14.92 -10.08 5.08
N LEU A 78 -15.55 -10.67 4.07
CA LEU A 78 -16.95 -11.08 4.16
C LEU A 78 -17.16 -12.10 5.28
N ALA A 79 -16.26 -13.08 5.41
CA ALA A 79 -16.34 -14.08 6.47
C ALA A 79 -16.21 -13.46 7.86
N SER A 80 -15.36 -12.43 8.02
CA SER A 80 -15.18 -11.76 9.30
C SER A 80 -16.33 -10.83 9.67
N GLU A 81 -17.11 -10.38 8.68
CA GLU A 81 -18.26 -9.50 8.90
C GLU A 81 -19.57 -10.24 9.13
N LEU A 82 -19.62 -11.54 8.82
CA LEU A 82 -20.81 -12.33 9.04
C LEU A 82 -21.05 -12.54 10.53
N PRO A 83 -22.32 -12.45 11.00
CA PRO A 83 -22.61 -12.74 12.41
C PRO A 83 -22.28 -14.19 12.74
N ASP A 84 -21.78 -14.41 13.96
CA ASP A 84 -21.58 -15.75 14.46
C ASP A 84 -22.94 -16.42 14.67
N PRO A 85 -23.20 -17.58 14.05
CA PRO A 85 -24.48 -18.27 14.22
C PRO A 85 -24.78 -18.67 15.68
N SER A 86 -23.77 -18.74 16.53
CA SER A 86 -23.95 -19.08 17.93
C SER A 86 -24.36 -17.89 18.79
N THR A 87 -24.33 -16.70 18.25
CA THR A 87 -24.78 -15.49 18.93
C THR A 87 -26.12 -15.04 18.35
#